data_58c5cbc6c5c892bf7001662bd16dbe9c
#
_entry.id   58c5cbc6c5c892bf7001662bd16dbe9c
#
_cell.length_a   1.000
_cell.length_b   1.000
_cell.length_c   1.000
_cell.angle_alpha   90.00
_cell.angle_beta   90.00
_cell.angle_gamma   90.00
#
_symmetry.space_group_name_H-M   'P 1'
#
loop_
_entity.id
_entity.type
_entity.pdbx_description
1 polymer ?
#
loop_
_entity_poly.entity_id
_entity_poly.type
_entity_poly.pdbx_seq_one_letter_code
_entity_poly.pdbx_strand_id
1 'polypeptide(L)'
;MMRLVPSGQTRSSASWLWQAATGVLLVPLLALHIIAQHFVVKGGERNFGEVVSFLTHPAIMVVEVLFLIVVTSHAMLGIRSILFDLGLPQRLRANAGRVLTGLGIVTAAYGVWLTITIVR
;
A
#
# COMPACT_ATOMS: atom_id res chain seq x y z
N MET A 1 27.49 -15.93 28.71
CA MET A 1 27.05 -16.71 27.54
C MET A 1 26.19 -15.82 26.64
N MET A 2 26.71 -15.43 25.51
CA MET A 2 25.90 -14.76 24.51
C MET A 2 24.94 -15.76 23.91
N ARG A 3 23.64 -15.58 24.20
CA ARG A 3 22.61 -16.26 23.41
C ARG A 3 22.61 -15.61 22.02
N LEU A 4 23.09 -16.34 21.05
CA LEU A 4 22.88 -15.99 19.66
C LEU A 4 21.37 -16.07 19.40
N VAL A 5 20.73 -14.93 19.31
CA VAL A 5 19.34 -14.86 18.87
C VAL A 5 19.31 -15.43 17.44
N PRO A 6 18.50 -16.47 17.18
CA PRO A 6 18.42 -17.02 15.84
C PRO A 6 18.09 -15.93 14.83
N SER A 7 18.89 -15.82 13.79
CA SER A 7 18.80 -14.79 12.75
C SER A 7 17.44 -14.73 12.00
N GLY A 8 16.57 -15.68 12.27
CA GLY A 8 15.22 -15.72 11.67
C GLY A 8 14.14 -14.98 12.44
N GLN A 9 14.46 -14.41 13.61
CA GLN A 9 13.47 -13.73 14.47
C GLN A 9 13.56 -12.20 14.42
N THR A 10 14.61 -11.66 13.86
CA THR A 10 14.78 -10.21 13.74
C THR A 10 14.20 -9.73 12.41
N ARG A 11 13.34 -8.74 12.50
CA ARG A 11 12.89 -7.97 11.36
C ARG A 11 14.11 -7.47 10.60
N SER A 12 14.19 -7.72 9.29
CA SER A 12 15.31 -7.19 8.51
C SER A 12 15.30 -5.66 8.56
N SER A 13 16.48 -5.04 8.66
CA SER A 13 16.62 -3.56 8.64
C SER A 13 16.00 -2.97 7.37
N ALA A 14 16.11 -3.67 6.24
CA ALA A 14 15.52 -3.26 4.98
C ALA A 14 14.00 -3.22 5.05
N SER A 15 13.36 -4.21 5.66
CA SER A 15 11.90 -4.25 5.83
C SER A 15 11.40 -3.11 6.72
N TRP A 16 12.09 -2.86 7.83
CA TRP A 16 11.76 -1.75 8.72
C TRP A 16 11.91 -0.40 8.03
N LEU A 17 13.01 -0.21 7.31
CA LEU A 17 13.27 1.03 6.58
C LEU A 17 12.22 1.28 5.50
N TRP A 18 11.83 0.25 4.76
CA TRP A 18 10.77 0.33 3.76
C TRP A 18 9.43 0.70 4.38
N GLN A 19 9.09 0.10 5.52
CA GLN A 19 7.88 0.43 6.27
C GLN A 19 7.87 1.90 6.71
N ALA A 20 8.97 2.38 7.27
CA ALA A 20 9.11 3.77 7.70
C ALA A 20 9.06 4.73 6.51
N ALA A 21 9.77 4.43 5.43
CA ALA A 21 9.79 5.25 4.22
C ALA A 21 8.41 5.36 3.57
N THR A 22 7.69 4.24 3.44
CA THR A 22 6.33 4.25 2.90
C THR A 22 5.37 5.00 3.80
N GLY A 23 5.51 4.89 5.12
CA GLY A 23 4.70 5.65 6.08
C GLY A 23 4.89 7.16 5.95
N VAL A 24 6.13 7.61 5.86
CA VAL A 24 6.46 9.03 5.67
C VAL A 24 5.92 9.53 4.31
N LEU A 25 6.08 8.74 3.27
CA LEU A 25 5.60 9.09 1.93
C LEU A 25 4.06 9.13 1.85
N LEU A 26 3.36 8.32 2.65
CA LEU A 26 1.90 8.32 2.71
C LEU A 26 1.32 9.63 3.21
N VAL A 27 2.00 10.35 4.09
CA VAL A 27 1.49 11.63 4.63
C VAL A 27 1.22 12.64 3.50
N PRO A 28 2.21 13.02 2.66
CA PRO A 28 1.93 13.93 1.55
C PRO A 28 1.03 13.32 0.46
N LEU A 29 1.15 12.03 0.18
CA LEU A 29 0.29 11.38 -0.82
C LEU A 29 -1.17 11.37 -0.38
N LEU A 30 -1.43 11.07 0.88
CA LEU A 30 -2.79 11.12 1.44
C LEU A 30 -3.34 12.53 1.41
N ALA A 31 -2.53 13.53 1.77
CA ALA A 31 -2.92 14.94 1.69
C ALA A 31 -3.28 15.33 0.27
N LEU A 32 -2.46 14.99 -0.71
CA LEU A 32 -2.74 15.26 -2.13
C LEU A 32 -4.00 14.53 -2.61
N HIS A 33 -4.18 13.27 -2.20
CA HIS A 33 -5.37 12.49 -2.52
C HIS A 33 -6.64 13.17 -1.97
N ILE A 34 -6.64 13.56 -0.71
CA ILE A 34 -7.78 14.23 -0.08
C ILE A 34 -8.06 15.59 -0.73
N ILE A 35 -7.02 16.39 -0.99
CA ILE A 35 -7.17 17.69 -1.65
C ILE A 35 -7.76 17.51 -3.05
N ALA A 36 -7.23 16.57 -3.83
CA ALA A 36 -7.73 16.29 -5.16
C ALA A 36 -9.19 15.83 -5.11
N GLN A 37 -9.54 14.97 -4.16
CA GLN A 37 -10.89 14.43 -4.02
C GLN A 37 -11.91 15.48 -3.56
N HIS A 38 -11.54 16.40 -2.70
CA HIS A 38 -12.48 17.36 -2.10
C HIS A 38 -12.51 18.73 -2.76
N PHE A 39 -11.40 19.19 -3.31
CA PHE A 39 -11.30 20.55 -3.83
C PHE A 39 -11.34 20.65 -5.36
N VAL A 40 -10.92 19.61 -6.05
CA VAL A 40 -10.91 19.59 -7.52
C VAL A 40 -12.28 19.21 -8.07
N VAL A 41 -13.06 18.45 -7.32
CA VAL A 41 -14.42 18.05 -7.72
C VAL A 41 -15.46 18.77 -6.87
N LYS A 42 -16.32 19.51 -7.54
CA LYS A 42 -17.43 20.22 -6.91
C LYS A 42 -18.62 19.28 -6.77
N GLY A 43 -19.23 19.21 -5.56
CA GLY A 43 -20.53 18.59 -5.38
C GLY A 43 -20.62 17.30 -4.59
N GLY A 44 -19.57 16.84 -3.95
CA GLY A 44 -19.60 15.77 -2.92
C GLY A 44 -19.78 14.35 -3.42
N GLU A 45 -20.82 14.01 -4.15
CA GLU A 45 -21.01 12.66 -4.70
C GLU A 45 -20.51 12.59 -6.13
N ARG A 46 -19.73 11.55 -6.43
CA ARG A 46 -19.16 11.35 -7.76
C ARG A 46 -19.89 10.26 -8.51
N ASN A 47 -20.35 10.60 -9.70
CA ASN A 47 -20.78 9.59 -10.66
C ASN A 47 -19.56 9.00 -11.40
N PHE A 48 -19.79 7.90 -12.10
CA PHE A 48 -18.73 7.21 -12.84
C PHE A 48 -18.03 8.12 -13.87
N GLY A 49 -18.78 8.96 -14.58
CA GLY A 49 -18.23 9.89 -15.56
C GLY A 49 -17.28 10.92 -14.95
N GLU A 50 -17.58 11.41 -13.76
CA GLU A 50 -16.73 12.35 -13.04
C GLU A 50 -15.43 11.70 -12.57
N VAL A 51 -15.49 10.45 -12.11
CA VAL A 51 -14.32 9.68 -11.73
C VAL A 51 -13.41 9.45 -12.94
N VAL A 52 -13.97 9.06 -14.07
CA VAL A 52 -13.22 8.88 -15.32
C VAL A 52 -12.58 10.19 -15.75
N SER A 53 -13.35 11.27 -15.79
CA SER A 53 -12.84 12.61 -16.16
C SER A 53 -11.70 13.07 -15.24
N PHE A 54 -11.82 12.82 -13.94
CA PHE A 54 -10.80 13.12 -12.94
C PHE A 54 -9.50 12.34 -13.20
N LEU A 55 -9.61 11.04 -13.45
CA LEU A 55 -8.46 10.16 -13.69
C LEU A 55 -7.79 10.38 -15.06
N THR A 56 -8.46 11.06 -16.00
CA THR A 56 -7.84 11.38 -17.29
C THR A 56 -6.74 12.45 -17.19
N HIS A 57 -6.68 13.19 -16.09
CA HIS A 57 -5.57 14.12 -15.84
C HIS A 57 -4.30 13.35 -15.49
N PRO A 58 -3.21 13.44 -16.27
CA PRO A 58 -2.01 12.63 -16.04
C PRO A 58 -1.41 12.80 -14.65
N ALA A 59 -1.38 14.02 -14.13
CA ALA A 59 -0.83 14.32 -12.81
C ALA A 59 -1.64 13.62 -11.70
N ILE A 60 -2.96 13.65 -11.79
CA ILE A 60 -3.86 13.00 -10.84
C ILE A 60 -3.71 11.49 -10.92
N MET A 61 -3.67 10.94 -12.12
CA MET A 61 -3.48 9.50 -12.33
C MET A 61 -2.18 9.01 -11.71
N VAL A 62 -1.08 9.73 -11.88
CA VAL A 62 0.21 9.39 -11.28
C VAL A 62 0.11 9.39 -9.75
N VAL A 63 -0.47 10.42 -9.16
CA VAL A 63 -0.65 10.52 -7.70
C VAL A 63 -1.49 9.37 -7.17
N GLU A 64 -2.61 9.07 -7.82
CA GLU A 64 -3.52 8.00 -7.38
C GLU A 64 -2.87 6.61 -7.50
N VAL A 65 -2.14 6.34 -8.58
CA VAL A 65 -1.42 5.07 -8.77
C VAL A 65 -0.29 4.94 -7.74
N LEU A 66 0.50 5.99 -7.52
CA LEU A 66 1.54 6.00 -6.48
C LEU A 66 0.92 5.79 -5.09
N PHE A 67 -0.16 6.46 -4.79
CA PHE A 67 -0.88 6.29 -3.52
C PHE A 67 -1.33 4.85 -3.33
N LEU A 68 -1.93 4.24 -4.35
CA LEU A 68 -2.35 2.84 -4.33
C LEU A 68 -1.19 1.89 -4.02
N ILE A 69 -0.07 2.04 -4.73
CA ILE A 69 1.10 1.18 -4.56
C ILE A 69 1.71 1.35 -3.16
N VAL A 70 1.88 2.59 -2.73
CA VAL A 70 2.51 2.91 -1.44
C VAL A 70 1.63 2.47 -0.27
N VAL A 71 0.32 2.75 -0.31
CA VAL A 71 -0.60 2.35 0.76
C VAL A 71 -0.73 0.83 0.84
N THR A 72 -0.80 0.14 -0.29
CA THR A 72 -0.86 -1.33 -0.33
C THR A 72 0.40 -1.95 0.26
N SER A 73 1.56 -1.47 -0.15
CA SER A 73 2.86 -1.93 0.37
C SER A 73 2.97 -1.69 1.87
N HIS A 74 2.62 -0.50 2.34
CA HIS A 74 2.67 -0.13 3.75
C HIS A 74 1.72 -0.99 4.58
N ALA A 75 0.50 -1.21 4.12
CA ALA A 75 -0.50 -2.04 4.79
C ALA A 75 -0.04 -3.50 4.90
N MET A 76 0.48 -4.07 3.81
CA MET A 76 0.96 -5.47 3.81
C MET A 76 2.16 -5.65 4.75
N LEU A 77 3.10 -4.73 4.75
CA LEU A 77 4.23 -4.75 5.68
C LEU A 77 3.77 -4.58 7.14
N GLY A 78 2.79 -3.72 7.38
CA GLY A 78 2.21 -3.51 8.70
C GLY A 78 1.50 -4.75 9.24
N ILE A 79 0.66 -5.39 8.44
CA ILE A 79 -0.03 -6.63 8.80
C ILE A 79 0.99 -7.75 9.07
N ARG A 80 1.98 -7.89 8.20
CA ARG A 80 3.06 -8.86 8.39
C ARG A 80 3.78 -8.66 9.72
N SER A 81 4.09 -7.40 10.05
CA SER A 81 4.74 -7.05 11.30
C SER A 81 3.91 -7.46 12.52
N ILE A 82 2.63 -7.15 12.51
CA ILE A 82 1.69 -7.50 13.59
C ILE A 82 1.61 -9.02 13.75
N LEU A 83 1.48 -9.76 12.64
CA LEU A 83 1.42 -11.22 12.68
C LEU A 83 2.70 -11.84 13.24
N PHE A 84 3.85 -11.27 12.92
CA PHE A 84 5.12 -11.76 13.46
C PHE A 84 5.25 -11.50 14.97
N ASP A 85 4.68 -10.40 15.46
CA ASP A 85 4.68 -10.05 16.88
C ASP A 85 3.73 -10.94 17.71
N LEU A 86 2.78 -11.62 17.08
CA LEU A 86 1.86 -12.53 17.76
C LEU A 86 2.49 -13.86 18.19
N GLY A 87 3.77 -14.09 17.90
CA GLY A 87 4.47 -15.29 18.30
C GLY A 87 4.05 -16.56 17.57
N LEU A 88 3.59 -16.44 16.35
CA LEU A 88 3.18 -17.57 15.51
C LEU A 88 4.35 -18.53 15.23
N PRO A 89 4.08 -19.84 15.05
CA PRO A 89 5.09 -20.79 14.59
C PRO A 89 5.74 -20.34 13.27
N GLN A 90 7.01 -20.66 13.08
CA GLN A 90 7.77 -20.22 11.88
C GLN A 90 7.09 -20.62 10.57
N ARG A 91 6.47 -21.82 10.53
CA ARG A 91 5.74 -22.28 9.35
C ARG A 91 4.57 -21.35 8.99
N LEU A 92 3.78 -20.96 10.01
CA LEU A 92 2.66 -20.03 9.81
C LEU A 92 3.11 -18.64 9.44
N ARG A 93 4.22 -18.17 10.01
CA ARG A 93 4.82 -16.87 9.64
C ARG A 93 5.27 -16.84 8.18
N ALA A 94 5.93 -17.89 7.72
CA ALA A 94 6.37 -18.01 6.33
C ALA A 94 5.18 -18.04 5.37
N ASN A 95 4.16 -18.82 5.68
CA ASN A 95 2.93 -18.91 4.87
C ASN A 95 2.15 -17.59 4.87
N ALA A 96 2.01 -16.95 6.02
CA ALA A 96 1.36 -15.65 6.13
C ALA A 96 2.09 -14.58 5.29
N GLY A 97 3.42 -14.56 5.35
CA GLY A 97 4.23 -13.64 4.54
C GLY A 97 4.03 -13.84 3.03
N ARG A 98 3.97 -15.08 2.58
CA ARG A 98 3.70 -15.41 1.16
C ARG A 98 2.30 -15.00 0.73
N VAL A 99 1.30 -15.32 1.55
CA VAL A 99 -0.11 -14.97 1.28
C VAL A 99 -0.27 -13.45 1.22
N LEU A 100 0.29 -12.72 2.18
CA LEU A 100 0.23 -11.26 2.21
C LEU A 100 0.92 -10.63 1.00
N THR A 101 2.09 -11.13 0.63
CA THR A 101 2.80 -10.66 -0.57
C THR A 101 1.97 -10.90 -1.83
N GLY A 102 1.41 -12.08 -1.97
CA GLY A 102 0.52 -12.43 -3.08
C GLY A 102 -0.72 -11.53 -3.15
N LEU A 103 -1.39 -11.34 -2.01
CA LEU A 103 -2.56 -10.47 -1.92
C LEU A 103 -2.22 -9.01 -2.25
N GLY A 104 -1.09 -8.52 -1.75
CA GLY A 104 -0.62 -7.16 -2.04
C GLY A 104 -0.34 -6.95 -3.53
N ILE A 105 0.36 -7.87 -4.15
CA ILE A 105 0.67 -7.83 -5.60
C ILE A 105 -0.62 -7.87 -6.43
N VAL A 106 -1.53 -8.78 -6.11
CA VAL A 106 -2.81 -8.92 -6.84
C VAL A 106 -3.65 -7.66 -6.67
N THR A 107 -3.75 -7.12 -5.46
CA THR A 107 -4.51 -5.90 -5.17
C THR A 107 -3.94 -4.70 -5.93
N ALA A 108 -2.64 -4.49 -5.87
CA ALA A 108 -1.98 -3.38 -6.57
C ALA A 108 -2.10 -3.53 -8.09
N ALA A 109 -1.85 -4.71 -8.62
CA ALA A 109 -1.96 -5.00 -10.06
C ALA A 109 -3.38 -4.81 -10.57
N TYR A 110 -4.36 -5.31 -9.84
CA TYR A 110 -5.78 -5.14 -10.17
C TYR A 110 -6.19 -3.66 -10.14
N GLY A 111 -5.79 -2.93 -9.12
CA GLY A 111 -6.09 -1.51 -8.99
C GLY A 111 -5.48 -0.68 -10.12
N VAL A 112 -4.23 -0.94 -10.49
CA VAL A 112 -3.57 -0.29 -11.62
C VAL A 112 -4.26 -0.64 -12.94
N TRP A 113 -4.54 -1.92 -13.15
CA TRP A 113 -5.25 -2.39 -14.34
C TRP A 113 -6.63 -1.73 -14.45
N LEU A 114 -7.38 -1.69 -13.37
CA LEU A 114 -8.70 -1.07 -13.32
C LEU A 114 -8.63 0.42 -13.66
N THR A 115 -7.68 1.14 -13.07
CA THR A 115 -7.47 2.57 -13.33
C THR A 115 -7.18 2.83 -14.80
N ILE A 116 -6.27 2.06 -15.40
CA ILE A 116 -5.93 2.19 -16.82
C ILE A 116 -7.14 1.86 -17.71
N THR A 117 -7.88 0.81 -17.37
CA THR A 117 -9.04 0.36 -18.15
C THR A 117 -10.18 1.38 -18.13
N ILE A 118 -10.43 2.00 -16.97
CA ILE A 118 -11.48 3.01 -16.81
C ILE A 118 -11.17 4.26 -17.64
N VAL A 119 -9.90 4.62 -17.79
CA VAL A 119 -9.46 5.85 -18.47
C VAL A 119 -9.38 5.68 -19.99
N ARG A 120 -9.36 4.46 -20.49
CA ARG A 120 -9.32 4.19 -21.92
C ARG A 120 -10.56 4.62 -22.66
#